data_ae035a7244dd2d22e02fe35ac0b8dde8
#
_entry.id   ae035a7244dd2d22e02fe35ac0b8dde8
#
_cell.length_a   1.000
_cell.length_b   1.000
_cell.length_c   1.000
_cell.angle_alpha   90.00
_cell.angle_beta   90.00
_cell.angle_gamma   90.00
#
_symmetry.space_group_name_H-M   'P 1'
#
loop_
_entity.id
_entity.type
_entity.pdbx_description
1 polymer ?
#
loop_
_entity_poly.entity_id
_entity_poly.type
_entity_poly.pdbx_seq_one_letter_code
_entity_poly.pdbx_strand_id
1 'polypeptide(L)'
;MPLIVDKEAVRKEILMAFERCIEKKPMTKITLRDIAEEAGMSHPKLLHYFESRDDLVVSYLRYTKDYMTEKCKLWFATHPRTDYDSNLAYMNAFMAYVAKGDPEEKRPNATTQTYVLAHYSDAVADLVKGEFREWRETMEQCLVAIYGPEVGHREAEAMMILIAGTFICNYNG
;
A
#
# COMPACT_ATOMS: atom_id res chain seq x y z
N MET A 1 1.29 8.69 -37.39
CA MET A 1 0.61 9.24 -36.22
C MET A 1 1.56 9.11 -35.02
N PRO A 2 1.88 10.19 -34.30
CA PRO A 2 2.65 10.02 -33.08
C PRO A 2 1.81 9.20 -32.11
N LEU A 3 2.36 8.11 -31.58
CA LEU A 3 1.78 7.35 -30.47
C LEU A 3 1.69 8.31 -29.30
N ILE A 4 0.47 8.64 -28.88
CA ILE A 4 0.24 9.36 -27.62
C ILE A 4 0.62 8.36 -26.54
N VAL A 5 1.82 8.50 -26.00
CA VAL A 5 2.29 7.70 -24.87
C VAL A 5 1.49 8.13 -23.65
N ASP A 6 0.69 7.24 -23.13
CA ASP A 6 -0.01 7.46 -21.85
C ASP A 6 1.04 7.51 -20.72
N LYS A 7 1.28 8.73 -20.23
CA LYS A 7 2.30 8.97 -19.19
C LYS A 7 1.99 8.21 -17.90
N GLU A 8 0.71 8.12 -17.55
CA GLU A 8 0.30 7.43 -16.31
C GLU A 8 0.49 5.91 -16.43
N ALA A 9 0.20 5.33 -17.59
CA ALA A 9 0.46 3.93 -17.85
C ALA A 9 1.95 3.61 -17.73
N VAL A 10 2.83 4.45 -18.31
CA VAL A 10 4.28 4.26 -18.21
C VAL A 10 4.78 4.46 -16.78
N ARG A 11 4.27 5.46 -16.05
CA ARG A 11 4.60 5.64 -14.63
C ARG A 11 4.25 4.39 -13.82
N LYS A 12 3.07 3.82 -14.04
CA LYS A 12 2.63 2.58 -13.39
C LYS A 12 3.56 1.41 -13.72
N GLU A 13 3.97 1.24 -14.98
CA GLU A 13 4.93 0.20 -15.37
C GLU A 13 6.27 0.33 -14.62
N ILE A 14 6.77 1.56 -14.46
CA ILE A 14 7.99 1.82 -13.68
C ILE A 14 7.81 1.47 -12.22
N LEU A 15 6.65 1.80 -11.60
CA LEU A 15 6.35 1.42 -10.21
C LEU A 15 6.28 -0.11 -10.04
N MET A 16 5.72 -0.83 -11.00
CA MET A 16 5.70 -2.30 -10.99
C MET A 16 7.11 -2.90 -11.19
N ALA A 17 7.97 -2.26 -11.98
CA ALA A 17 9.37 -2.66 -12.08
C ALA A 17 10.12 -2.44 -10.75
N PHE A 18 9.85 -1.34 -10.05
CA PHE A 18 10.40 -1.12 -8.70
C PHE A 18 9.95 -2.21 -7.72
N GLU A 19 8.69 -2.62 -7.75
CA GLU A 19 8.17 -3.71 -6.95
C GLU A 19 8.95 -5.02 -7.20
N ARG A 20 9.17 -5.39 -8.46
CA ARG A 20 10.00 -6.55 -8.82
C ARG A 20 11.47 -6.43 -8.36
N CYS A 21 11.99 -5.21 -8.28
CA CYS A 21 13.31 -4.99 -7.69
C CYS A 21 13.31 -5.24 -6.17
N ILE A 22 12.23 -4.87 -5.45
CA ILE A 22 12.08 -5.10 -4.01
C ILE A 22 12.08 -6.60 -3.67
N GLU A 23 11.58 -7.45 -4.57
CA GLU A 23 11.64 -8.90 -4.41
C GLU A 23 13.09 -9.45 -4.44
N LYS A 24 13.98 -8.77 -5.16
CA LYS A 24 15.34 -9.25 -5.42
C LYS A 24 16.36 -8.69 -4.42
N LYS A 25 16.12 -7.51 -3.86
CA LYS A 25 17.07 -6.84 -2.94
C LYS A 25 16.38 -5.78 -2.05
N PRO A 26 17.01 -5.45 -0.90
CA PRO A 26 16.48 -4.43 0.01
C PRO A 26 16.22 -3.10 -0.70
N MET A 27 15.10 -2.48 -0.38
CA MET A 27 14.65 -1.21 -0.98
C MET A 27 15.72 -0.11 -0.87
N THR A 28 16.46 -0.08 0.23
CA THR A 28 17.55 0.89 0.46
C THR A 28 18.72 0.76 -0.53
N LYS A 29 18.88 -0.41 -1.17
CA LYS A 29 19.95 -0.70 -2.12
C LYS A 29 19.51 -0.65 -3.59
N ILE A 30 18.24 -0.38 -3.86
CA ILE A 30 17.72 -0.26 -5.22
C ILE A 30 18.06 1.12 -5.78
N THR A 31 18.64 1.15 -6.96
CA THR A 31 18.98 2.38 -7.69
C THR A 31 18.01 2.62 -8.86
N LEU A 32 17.94 3.86 -9.35
CA LEU A 32 17.14 4.18 -10.55
C LEU A 32 17.61 3.40 -11.79
N ARG A 33 18.88 3.00 -11.85
CA ARG A 33 19.41 2.16 -12.95
C ARG A 33 18.85 0.75 -12.88
N ASP A 34 18.80 0.16 -11.69
CA ASP A 34 18.18 -1.16 -11.49
C ASP A 34 16.72 -1.17 -11.94
N ILE A 35 15.99 -0.10 -11.58
CA ILE A 35 14.57 0.04 -11.94
C ILE A 35 14.40 0.24 -13.45
N ALA A 36 15.25 1.06 -14.07
CA ALA A 36 15.22 1.27 -15.51
C ALA A 36 15.49 -0.03 -16.29
N GLU A 37 16.48 -0.81 -15.86
CA GLU A 37 16.79 -2.12 -16.41
C GLU A 37 15.62 -3.10 -16.30
N GLU A 38 15.01 -3.18 -15.09
CA GLU A 38 13.85 -4.02 -14.82
C GLU A 38 12.61 -3.59 -15.64
N ALA A 39 12.46 -2.29 -15.89
CA ALA A 39 11.39 -1.73 -16.71
C ALA A 39 11.65 -1.81 -18.22
N GLY A 40 12.81 -2.35 -18.64
CA GLY A 40 13.19 -2.44 -20.07
C GLY A 40 13.38 -1.08 -20.74
N MET A 41 13.82 -0.06 -19.98
CA MET A 41 14.05 1.29 -20.53
C MET A 41 15.41 1.86 -20.13
N SER A 42 15.83 2.91 -20.85
CA SER A 42 17.07 3.61 -20.48
C SER A 42 16.88 4.47 -19.24
N HIS A 43 17.94 4.61 -18.43
CA HIS A 43 17.94 5.49 -17.26
C HIS A 43 17.54 6.96 -17.58
N PRO A 44 18.02 7.61 -18.67
CA PRO A 44 17.52 8.91 -19.07
C PRO A 44 16.02 8.95 -19.37
N LYS A 45 15.46 7.88 -19.95
CA LYS A 45 13.99 7.80 -20.19
C LYS A 45 13.23 7.71 -18.89
N LEU A 46 13.71 6.98 -17.88
CA LEU A 46 13.09 6.92 -16.56
C LEU A 46 13.03 8.29 -15.91
N LEU A 47 14.10 9.10 -16.01
CA LEU A 47 14.18 10.44 -15.44
C LEU A 47 13.18 11.46 -16.05
N HIS A 48 12.54 11.15 -17.18
CA HIS A 48 11.41 11.92 -17.68
C HIS A 48 10.11 11.69 -16.91
N TYR A 49 10.04 10.61 -16.13
CA TYR A 49 8.84 10.24 -15.36
C TYR A 49 9.02 10.45 -13.86
N PHE A 50 10.24 10.31 -13.34
CA PHE A 50 10.58 10.46 -11.92
C PHE A 50 11.86 11.27 -11.77
N GLU A 51 11.78 12.39 -11.08
CA GLU A 51 12.89 13.33 -10.94
C GLU A 51 14.04 12.77 -10.09
N SER A 52 13.69 11.92 -9.13
CA SER A 52 14.64 11.33 -8.20
C SER A 52 14.21 9.93 -7.77
N ARG A 53 15.10 9.23 -7.06
CA ARG A 53 14.76 7.97 -6.41
C ARG A 53 13.69 8.16 -5.34
N ASP A 54 13.77 9.23 -4.56
CA ASP A 54 12.80 9.52 -3.50
C ASP A 54 11.43 9.84 -4.07
N ASP A 55 11.34 10.59 -5.17
CA ASP A 55 10.09 10.81 -5.91
C ASP A 55 9.46 9.49 -6.36
N LEU A 56 10.25 8.57 -6.91
CA LEU A 56 9.78 7.26 -7.32
C LEU A 56 9.30 6.42 -6.12
N VAL A 57 10.05 6.39 -5.04
CA VAL A 57 9.68 5.67 -3.81
C VAL A 57 8.38 6.23 -3.23
N VAL A 58 8.28 7.55 -3.08
CA VAL A 58 7.08 8.23 -2.59
C VAL A 58 5.86 7.92 -3.48
N SER A 59 6.04 7.96 -4.80
CA SER A 59 4.98 7.64 -5.75
C SER A 59 4.54 6.16 -5.65
N TYR A 60 5.47 5.24 -5.44
CA TYR A 60 5.17 3.83 -5.22
C TYR A 60 4.37 3.60 -3.93
N LEU A 61 4.78 4.23 -2.84
CA LEU A 61 4.09 4.11 -1.57
C LEU A 61 2.65 4.66 -1.64
N ARG A 62 2.46 5.81 -2.29
CA ARG A 62 1.11 6.34 -2.55
C ARG A 62 0.28 5.37 -3.37
N TYR A 63 0.84 4.84 -4.45
CA TYR A 63 0.16 3.86 -5.29
C TYR A 63 -0.30 2.63 -4.49
N THR A 64 0.57 2.07 -3.64
CA THR A 64 0.24 0.90 -2.82
C THR A 64 -0.81 1.22 -1.75
N LYS A 65 -0.73 2.40 -1.12
CA LYS A 65 -1.73 2.87 -0.15
C LYS A 65 -3.10 3.02 -0.81
N ASP A 66 -3.17 3.75 -1.94
CA ASP A 66 -4.44 3.99 -2.63
C ASP A 66 -5.08 2.68 -3.07
N TYR A 67 -4.28 1.75 -3.59
CA TYR A 67 -4.73 0.42 -3.93
C TYR A 67 -5.32 -0.34 -2.72
N MET A 68 -4.65 -0.35 -1.58
CA MET A 68 -5.14 -1.01 -0.37
C MET A 68 -6.40 -0.33 0.18
N THR A 69 -6.44 0.99 0.14
CA THR A 69 -7.62 1.76 0.57
C THR A 69 -8.85 1.40 -0.27
N GLU A 70 -8.72 1.36 -1.59
CA GLU A 70 -9.83 1.00 -2.47
C GLU A 70 -10.25 -0.47 -2.30
N LYS A 71 -9.31 -1.39 -2.09
CA LYS A 71 -9.63 -2.79 -1.74
C LYS A 71 -10.44 -2.89 -0.45
N CYS A 72 -10.04 -2.18 0.61
CA CYS A 72 -10.78 -2.18 1.86
C CYS A 72 -12.19 -1.61 1.69
N LYS A 73 -12.34 -0.48 1.00
CA LYS A 73 -13.64 0.11 0.70
C LYS A 73 -14.54 -0.86 -0.08
N LEU A 74 -13.99 -1.51 -1.11
CA LEU A 74 -14.72 -2.49 -1.91
C LEU A 74 -15.17 -3.68 -1.05
N TRP A 75 -14.31 -4.17 -0.15
CA TRP A 75 -14.67 -5.25 0.75
C TRP A 75 -15.86 -4.87 1.63
N PHE A 76 -15.82 -3.71 2.29
CA PHE A 76 -16.94 -3.23 3.11
C PHE A 76 -18.22 -3.01 2.30
N ALA A 77 -18.12 -2.55 1.06
CA ALA A 77 -19.27 -2.36 0.18
C ALA A 77 -19.91 -3.67 -0.29
N THR A 78 -19.11 -4.74 -0.42
CA THR A 78 -19.57 -6.04 -0.95
C THR A 78 -19.84 -7.09 0.11
N HIS A 79 -19.50 -6.84 1.37
CA HIS A 79 -19.71 -7.74 2.51
C HIS A 79 -20.53 -7.02 3.59
N PRO A 80 -21.87 -6.98 3.46
CA PRO A 80 -22.70 -6.32 4.46
C PRO A 80 -22.60 -7.06 5.79
N ARG A 81 -22.56 -6.27 6.90
CA ARG A 81 -22.46 -6.82 8.26
C ARG A 81 -23.54 -7.84 8.59
N THR A 82 -24.72 -7.69 7.99
CA THR A 82 -25.87 -8.58 8.18
C THR A 82 -25.64 -10.02 7.72
N ASP A 83 -24.66 -10.27 6.87
CA ASP A 83 -24.33 -11.60 6.35
C ASP A 83 -23.47 -12.42 7.32
N TYR A 84 -23.20 -11.88 8.51
CA TYR A 84 -22.33 -12.50 9.51
C TYR A 84 -23.04 -12.62 10.86
N ASP A 85 -22.82 -13.73 11.56
CA ASP A 85 -23.47 -14.06 12.81
C ASP A 85 -23.13 -13.12 13.98
N SER A 86 -21.96 -12.48 13.93
CA SER A 86 -21.49 -11.57 14.98
C SER A 86 -20.53 -10.51 14.43
N ASN A 87 -20.34 -9.42 15.20
CA ASN A 87 -19.33 -8.41 14.89
C ASN A 87 -17.91 -9.03 14.84
N LEU A 88 -17.64 -9.98 15.72
CA LEU A 88 -16.35 -10.67 15.74
C LEU A 88 -16.14 -11.50 14.46
N ALA A 89 -17.16 -12.25 14.01
CA ALA A 89 -17.09 -13.01 12.77
C ALA A 89 -16.85 -12.10 11.55
N TYR A 90 -17.54 -10.97 11.49
CA TYR A 90 -17.35 -9.96 10.45
C TYR A 90 -15.92 -9.40 10.43
N MET A 91 -15.42 -8.97 11.58
CA MET A 91 -14.07 -8.41 11.67
C MET A 91 -13.00 -9.45 11.41
N ASN A 92 -13.17 -10.70 11.84
CA ASN A 92 -12.26 -11.79 11.51
C ASN A 92 -12.20 -12.06 10.01
N ALA A 93 -13.34 -11.99 9.31
CA ALA A 93 -13.38 -12.14 7.85
C ALA A 93 -12.64 -10.99 7.16
N PHE A 94 -12.82 -9.75 7.60
CA PHE A 94 -12.08 -8.59 7.09
C PHE A 94 -10.57 -8.73 7.35
N MET A 95 -10.18 -9.08 8.57
CA MET A 95 -8.76 -9.29 8.91
C MET A 95 -8.14 -10.42 8.11
N ALA A 96 -8.88 -11.51 7.88
CA ALA A 96 -8.43 -12.61 7.03
C ALA A 96 -8.25 -12.16 5.56
N TYR A 97 -9.13 -11.31 5.06
CA TYR A 97 -8.99 -10.73 3.73
C TYR A 97 -7.73 -9.85 3.62
N VAL A 98 -7.52 -8.95 4.57
CA VAL A 98 -6.32 -8.08 4.61
C VAL A 98 -5.05 -8.91 4.78
N ALA A 99 -5.06 -9.94 5.65
CA ALA A 99 -3.91 -10.77 5.96
C ALA A 99 -3.47 -11.66 4.80
N LYS A 100 -4.44 -12.27 4.09
CA LYS A 100 -4.12 -13.17 2.98
C LYS A 100 -3.64 -12.42 1.74
N GLY A 101 -4.04 -11.15 1.61
CA GLY A 101 -3.85 -10.43 0.37
C GLY A 101 -4.58 -11.10 -0.80
N ASP A 102 -4.27 -10.67 -2.00
CA ASP A 102 -4.67 -11.41 -3.19
C ASP A 102 -3.66 -12.54 -3.42
N PRO A 103 -4.09 -13.82 -3.53
CA PRO A 103 -3.18 -14.94 -3.80
C PRO A 103 -2.36 -14.78 -5.09
N GLU A 104 -2.85 -13.99 -6.03
CA GLU A 104 -2.16 -13.67 -7.27
C GLU A 104 -1.21 -12.47 -7.13
N GLU A 105 -1.38 -11.65 -6.10
CA GLU A 105 -0.54 -10.51 -5.80
C GLU A 105 0.48 -10.86 -4.72
N LYS A 106 1.57 -11.48 -5.12
CA LYS A 106 2.76 -11.60 -4.29
C LYS A 106 3.35 -10.21 -4.08
N ARG A 107 2.81 -9.45 -3.12
CA ARG A 107 3.44 -8.19 -2.73
C ARG A 107 4.44 -8.49 -1.66
N PRO A 108 5.73 -8.35 -1.97
CA PRO A 108 6.74 -8.55 -0.97
C PRO A 108 6.59 -7.44 0.08
N ASN A 109 7.17 -7.64 1.20
CA ASN A 109 7.77 -6.78 2.17
C ASN A 109 7.85 -5.27 1.99
N ALA A 110 7.23 -4.68 0.98
CA ALA A 110 7.30 -3.26 0.71
C ALA A 110 6.90 -2.45 1.95
N THR A 111 5.84 -2.86 2.63
CA THR A 111 5.35 -2.19 3.84
C THR A 111 6.39 -2.19 4.96
N THR A 112 6.97 -3.35 5.29
CA THR A 112 8.00 -3.45 6.34
C THR A 112 9.25 -2.67 5.97
N GLN A 113 9.70 -2.77 4.71
CA GLN A 113 10.87 -2.02 4.22
C GLN A 113 10.62 -0.51 4.18
N THR A 114 9.37 -0.08 4.00
CA THR A 114 8.98 1.34 4.07
C THR A 114 9.23 1.93 5.44
N TYR A 115 8.87 1.21 6.52
CA TYR A 115 9.15 1.66 7.88
C TYR A 115 10.66 1.79 8.13
N VAL A 116 11.46 0.84 7.63
CA VAL A 116 12.91 0.95 7.71
C VAL A 116 13.42 2.17 6.94
N LEU A 117 12.90 2.40 5.73
CA LEU A 117 13.31 3.52 4.90
C LEU A 117 12.94 4.88 5.51
N ALA A 118 11.79 4.95 6.22
CA ALA A 118 11.36 6.16 6.94
C ALA A 118 12.36 6.63 8.01
N HIS A 119 13.22 5.73 8.53
CA HIS A 119 14.29 6.12 9.43
C HIS A 119 15.47 6.83 8.73
N TYR A 120 15.56 6.71 7.40
CA TYR A 120 16.69 7.22 6.62
C TYR A 120 16.30 8.29 5.60
N SER A 121 15.01 8.64 5.49
CA SER A 121 14.49 9.63 4.55
C SER A 121 13.33 10.39 5.17
N ASP A 122 13.52 11.69 5.42
CA ASP A 122 12.49 12.57 5.97
C ASP A 122 11.26 12.64 5.06
N ALA A 123 11.46 12.66 3.74
CA ALA A 123 10.38 12.65 2.76
C ALA A 123 9.50 11.39 2.88
N VAL A 124 10.12 10.23 3.11
CA VAL A 124 9.39 8.97 3.34
C VAL A 124 8.72 8.98 4.72
N ALA A 125 9.40 9.49 5.75
CA ALA A 125 8.83 9.59 7.10
C ALA A 125 7.57 10.47 7.14
N ASP A 126 7.59 11.62 6.50
CA ASP A 126 6.45 12.54 6.44
C ASP A 126 5.30 11.96 5.64
N LEU A 127 5.61 11.27 4.54
CA LEU A 127 4.62 10.55 3.77
C LEU A 127 3.94 9.47 4.62
N VAL A 128 4.72 8.59 5.26
CA VAL A 128 4.21 7.50 6.11
C VAL A 128 3.29 8.04 7.20
N LYS A 129 3.68 9.12 7.89
CA LYS A 129 2.84 9.77 8.93
C LYS A 129 1.52 10.30 8.35
N GLY A 130 1.57 10.95 7.18
CA GLY A 130 0.39 11.47 6.49
C GLY A 130 -0.57 10.37 6.07
N GLU A 131 -0.03 9.34 5.42
CA GLU A 131 -0.81 8.22 4.90
C GLU A 131 -1.44 7.37 6.01
N PHE A 132 -0.75 7.15 7.12
CA PHE A 132 -1.33 6.50 8.31
C PHE A 132 -2.55 7.25 8.84
N ARG A 133 -2.49 8.58 8.87
CA ARG A 133 -3.61 9.41 9.30
C ARG A 133 -4.80 9.26 8.38
N GLU A 134 -4.60 9.42 7.06
CA GLU A 134 -5.66 9.30 6.06
C GLU A 134 -6.29 7.90 6.06
N TRP A 135 -5.46 6.87 6.21
CA TRP A 135 -5.95 5.50 6.25
C TRP A 135 -6.75 5.21 7.52
N ARG A 136 -6.29 5.70 8.67
CA ARG A 136 -7.04 5.64 9.93
C ARG A 136 -8.39 6.33 9.80
N GLU A 137 -8.44 7.52 9.23
CA GLU A 137 -9.69 8.26 9.00
C GLU A 137 -10.65 7.48 8.07
N THR A 138 -10.13 6.86 7.03
CA THR A 138 -10.94 6.00 6.13
C THR A 138 -11.50 4.80 6.88
N MET A 139 -10.70 4.10 7.68
CA MET A 139 -11.15 2.97 8.48
C MET A 139 -12.17 3.39 9.53
N GLU A 140 -11.95 4.53 10.18
CA GLU A 140 -12.88 5.11 11.14
C GLU A 140 -14.24 5.37 10.50
N GLN A 141 -14.29 5.99 9.31
CA GLN A 141 -15.54 6.22 8.59
C GLN A 141 -16.27 4.91 8.27
N CYS A 142 -15.55 3.88 7.83
CA CYS A 142 -16.13 2.56 7.58
C CYS A 142 -16.72 1.93 8.86
N LEU A 143 -15.98 1.99 9.97
CA LEU A 143 -16.41 1.43 11.25
C LEU A 143 -17.58 2.20 11.86
N VAL A 144 -17.58 3.53 11.74
CA VAL A 144 -18.71 4.39 12.16
C VAL A 144 -19.98 4.05 11.40
N ALA A 145 -19.88 3.83 10.09
CA ALA A 145 -21.03 3.44 9.27
C ALA A 145 -21.61 2.06 9.66
N ILE A 146 -20.79 1.16 10.19
CA ILE A 146 -21.19 -0.21 10.55
C ILE A 146 -21.66 -0.29 12.02
N TYR A 147 -20.95 0.34 12.94
CA TYR A 147 -21.12 0.16 14.38
C TYR A 147 -21.62 1.40 15.12
N GLY A 148 -21.77 2.52 14.42
CA GLY A 148 -22.07 3.83 15.02
C GLY A 148 -20.82 4.56 15.54
N PRO A 149 -20.97 5.88 15.86
CA PRO A 149 -19.84 6.75 16.13
C PRO A 149 -19.02 6.34 17.36
N GLU A 150 -19.66 5.95 18.46
CA GLU A 150 -18.98 5.61 19.71
C GLU A 150 -18.02 4.43 19.52
N VAL A 151 -18.47 3.37 18.89
CA VAL A 151 -17.67 2.16 18.65
C VAL A 151 -16.67 2.41 17.52
N GLY A 152 -17.10 3.05 16.43
CA GLY A 152 -16.25 3.30 15.26
C GLY A 152 -15.02 4.13 15.59
N HIS A 153 -15.16 5.21 16.35
CA HIS A 153 -14.03 6.04 16.79
C HIS A 153 -13.06 5.29 17.70
N ARG A 154 -13.59 4.53 18.66
CA ARG A 154 -12.78 3.77 19.62
C ARG A 154 -11.96 2.66 18.95
N GLU A 155 -12.57 1.94 18.03
CA GLU A 155 -11.97 0.73 17.44
C GLU A 155 -11.05 1.03 16.23
N ALA A 156 -11.13 2.23 15.65
CA ALA A 156 -10.35 2.58 14.46
C ALA A 156 -8.84 2.49 14.68
N GLU A 157 -8.33 2.98 15.80
CA GLU A 157 -6.90 2.92 16.12
C GLU A 157 -6.44 1.48 16.39
N ALA A 158 -7.22 0.71 17.15
CA ALA A 158 -6.94 -0.68 17.42
C ALA A 158 -6.91 -1.51 16.11
N MET A 159 -7.84 -1.24 15.19
CA MET A 159 -7.88 -1.88 13.88
C MET A 159 -6.64 -1.58 13.06
N MET A 160 -6.17 -0.34 13.05
CA MET A 160 -4.95 0.04 12.33
C MET A 160 -3.71 -0.68 12.87
N ILE A 161 -3.60 -0.81 14.19
CA ILE A 161 -2.51 -1.54 14.84
C ILE A 161 -2.56 -3.03 14.45
N LEU A 162 -3.74 -3.65 14.46
CA LEU A 162 -3.92 -5.03 14.06
C LEU A 162 -3.56 -5.27 12.59
N ILE A 163 -3.99 -4.39 11.69
CA ILE A 163 -3.65 -4.48 10.26
C ILE A 163 -2.14 -4.36 10.05
N ALA A 164 -1.50 -3.36 10.68
CA ALA A 164 -0.04 -3.21 10.59
C ALA A 164 0.70 -4.42 11.16
N GLY A 165 0.25 -4.96 12.30
CA GLY A 165 0.79 -6.18 12.90
C GLY A 165 0.64 -7.40 11.99
N THR A 166 -0.48 -7.52 11.28
CA THR A 166 -0.72 -8.60 10.34
C THR A 166 0.30 -8.61 9.19
N PHE A 167 0.62 -7.45 8.63
CA PHE A 167 1.66 -7.35 7.60
C PHE A 167 3.03 -7.80 8.10
N ILE A 168 3.38 -7.43 9.34
CA ILE A 168 4.66 -7.82 9.95
C ILE A 168 4.69 -9.33 10.24
N CYS A 169 3.59 -9.89 10.77
CA CYS A 169 3.50 -11.33 11.08
C CYS A 169 3.55 -12.18 9.81
N ASN A 170 2.81 -11.82 8.76
CA ASN A 170 2.83 -12.55 7.50
C ASN A 170 4.19 -12.53 6.80
N TYR A 171 5.02 -11.53 7.07
CA TYR A 171 6.37 -11.46 6.55
C TYR A 171 7.32 -12.48 7.19
N ASN A 172 7.14 -12.72 8.46
CA ASN A 172 8.04 -13.60 9.23
C ASN A 172 7.61 -15.08 9.23
N GLY A 173 6.55 -15.44 8.49
CA GLY A 173 6.01 -16.82 8.42
C GLY A 173 5.03 -17.12 9.50
#